data_bd7210c20398b6d4e055394f4aba5e14
#
_entry.id   bd7210c20398b6d4e055394f4aba5e14
#
_cell.length_a   1.000
_cell.length_b   1.000
_cell.length_c   1.000
_cell.angle_alpha   90.00
_cell.angle_beta   90.00
_cell.angle_gamma   90.00
#
_symmetry.space_group_name_H-M   'P 1'
#
loop_
_entity.id
_entity.type
_entity.pdbx_description
1 polymer ?
#
loop_
_entity_poly.entity_id
_entity_poly.type
_entity_poly.pdbx_seq_one_letter_code
_entity_poly.pdbx_strand_id
1 'polypeptide(L)'
;VTASYISDEIMALHQQAKEKGLVFMNEIGLDPGIDHMSAMQVIDNIRERGGKIILFESFTGGLVAPESDNNLWNYKFTWNPRNVVVAGQGGVAKFIQEGTYKYIPYHKLFRRTEFLDVEGYGKFEVYANRDSLKYREAYGLENVLTLYRGTMRRVGFSKAWNMFVQLGMTDDSYTIENSEGMSYREFVNLFLPYSPTNTVELKLRHYLK
;
A
#
# COMPACT_ATOMS: atom_id res chain seq x y z
N VAL A 1 6.33 21.62 3.05
CA VAL A 1 5.62 20.75 2.10
C VAL A 1 6.19 19.36 2.20
N THR A 2 5.35 18.33 2.27
CA THR A 2 5.75 16.93 2.34
C THR A 2 4.75 16.01 1.60
N ALA A 3 5.24 14.88 1.09
CA ALA A 3 4.41 13.82 0.52
C ALA A 3 3.82 12.86 1.58
N SER A 4 4.15 13.05 2.86
CA SER A 4 3.66 12.16 3.93
C SER A 4 2.18 12.35 4.18
N TYR A 5 1.51 11.27 4.58
CA TYR A 5 0.14 11.34 5.09
C TYR A 5 0.05 12.27 6.30
N ILE A 6 -1.05 12.99 6.39
CA ILE A 6 -1.31 13.82 7.57
C ILE A 6 -1.63 12.93 8.77
N SER A 7 -1.03 13.23 9.93
CA SER A 7 -1.29 12.55 11.18
C SER A 7 -2.08 13.43 12.15
N ASP A 8 -2.66 12.82 13.17
CA ASP A 8 -3.42 13.53 14.21
C ASP A 8 -2.52 14.52 14.96
N GLU A 9 -1.22 14.18 15.15
CA GLU A 9 -0.23 15.07 15.78
C GLU A 9 0.01 16.32 14.92
N ILE A 10 0.08 16.18 13.60
CA ILE A 10 0.23 17.32 12.69
C ILE A 10 -1.05 18.15 12.67
N MET A 11 -2.23 17.51 12.68
CA MET A 11 -3.51 18.23 12.76
C MET A 11 -3.64 19.02 14.06
N ALA A 12 -3.16 18.50 15.18
CA ALA A 12 -3.17 19.19 16.46
C ALA A 12 -2.34 20.49 16.47
N LEU A 13 -1.38 20.63 15.54
CA LEU A 13 -0.57 21.84 15.39
C LEU A 13 -1.26 22.96 14.56
N HIS A 14 -2.47 22.71 14.01
CA HIS A 14 -3.14 23.62 13.09
C HIS A 14 -3.28 25.03 13.65
N GLN A 15 -3.77 25.16 14.88
CA GLN A 15 -3.99 26.46 15.52
C GLN A 15 -2.65 27.21 15.74
N GLN A 16 -1.64 26.51 16.22
CA GLN A 16 -0.31 27.11 16.43
C GLN A 16 0.34 27.55 15.12
N ALA A 17 0.20 26.76 14.07
CA ALA A 17 0.70 27.13 12.74
C ALA A 17 0.02 28.40 12.22
N LYS A 18 -1.30 28.49 12.37
CA LYS A 18 -2.09 29.66 11.97
C LYS A 18 -1.67 30.92 12.74
N GLU A 19 -1.51 30.83 14.04
CA GLU A 19 -1.08 31.96 14.90
C GLU A 19 0.34 32.46 14.53
N LYS A 20 1.20 31.56 14.07
CA LYS A 20 2.56 31.89 13.62
C LYS A 20 2.67 32.24 12.13
N GLY A 21 1.56 32.30 11.39
CA GLY A 21 1.56 32.53 9.95
C GLY A 21 2.28 31.45 9.14
N LEU A 22 2.33 30.22 9.64
CA LEU A 22 2.99 29.10 8.98
C LEU A 22 2.00 28.24 8.19
N VAL A 23 2.46 27.65 7.09
CA VAL A 23 1.68 26.72 6.28
C VAL A 23 2.37 25.37 6.25
N PHE A 24 1.69 24.35 6.73
CA PHE A 24 2.07 22.94 6.56
C PHE A 24 1.22 22.30 5.46
N MET A 25 1.87 21.84 4.39
CA MET A 25 1.21 21.12 3.31
C MET A 25 1.67 19.67 3.35
N ASN A 26 0.77 18.78 3.70
CA ASN A 26 0.94 17.34 3.68
C ASN A 26 0.27 16.74 2.45
N GLU A 27 0.56 15.49 2.16
CA GLU A 27 -0.08 14.74 1.08
C GLU A 27 0.13 15.38 -0.31
N ILE A 28 1.33 15.94 -0.53
CA ILE A 28 1.71 16.57 -1.81
C ILE A 28 2.71 15.66 -2.55
N GLY A 29 2.28 14.46 -2.82
CA GLY A 29 3.04 13.43 -3.55
C GLY A 29 2.23 12.80 -4.68
N LEU A 30 2.51 11.55 -4.98
CA LEU A 30 1.73 10.74 -5.91
C LEU A 30 0.53 10.10 -5.21
N ASP A 31 0.79 9.32 -4.16
CA ASP A 31 -0.16 8.68 -3.24
C ASP A 31 0.48 8.67 -1.83
N PRO A 32 0.10 9.66 -1.01
CA PRO A 32 -0.98 10.64 -1.19
C PRO A 32 -0.59 11.93 -1.96
N GLY A 33 -1.51 12.42 -2.78
CA GLY A 33 -1.38 13.71 -3.47
C GLY A 33 -2.10 13.77 -4.81
N ILE A 34 -1.43 13.42 -5.90
CA ILE A 34 -2.02 13.46 -7.26
C ILE A 34 -3.27 12.57 -7.34
N ASP A 35 -3.28 11.43 -6.64
CA ASP A 35 -4.45 10.56 -6.54
C ASP A 35 -5.68 11.28 -5.99
N HIS A 36 -5.51 12.13 -4.96
CA HIS A 36 -6.61 12.93 -4.41
C HIS A 36 -7.06 14.03 -5.37
N MET A 37 -6.11 14.73 -6.00
CA MET A 37 -6.44 15.81 -6.93
C MET A 37 -7.19 15.28 -8.15
N SER A 38 -6.75 14.16 -8.73
CA SER A 38 -7.42 13.54 -9.87
C SER A 38 -8.79 12.97 -9.48
N ALA A 39 -8.91 12.39 -8.29
CA ALA A 39 -10.18 11.93 -7.77
C ALA A 39 -11.17 13.09 -7.62
N MET A 40 -10.77 14.18 -6.97
CA MET A 40 -11.63 15.35 -6.80
C MET A 40 -12.00 16.00 -8.12
N GLN A 41 -11.10 16.08 -9.09
CA GLN A 41 -11.43 16.58 -10.43
C GLN A 41 -12.58 15.79 -11.08
N VAL A 42 -12.56 14.46 -10.97
CA VAL A 42 -13.64 13.60 -11.51
C VAL A 42 -14.92 13.78 -10.71
N ILE A 43 -14.83 13.79 -9.38
CA ILE A 43 -15.96 13.97 -8.47
C ILE A 43 -16.68 15.29 -8.75
N ASP A 44 -15.93 16.39 -8.83
CA ASP A 44 -16.48 17.74 -9.06
C ASP A 44 -17.10 17.85 -10.44
N ASN A 45 -16.45 17.34 -11.49
CA ASN A 45 -17.02 17.30 -12.83
C ASN A 45 -18.36 16.55 -12.91
N ILE A 46 -18.51 15.44 -12.15
CA ILE A 46 -19.78 14.69 -12.08
C ILE A 46 -20.85 15.55 -11.39
N ARG A 47 -20.51 16.17 -10.25
CA ARG A 47 -21.44 17.02 -9.48
C ARG A 47 -21.89 18.26 -10.25
N GLU A 48 -20.98 18.95 -10.91
CA GLU A 48 -21.29 20.10 -11.76
C GLU A 48 -22.29 19.80 -12.87
N ARG A 49 -22.28 18.54 -13.36
CA ARG A 49 -23.25 18.06 -14.36
C ARG A 49 -24.55 17.52 -13.73
N GLY A 50 -24.75 17.70 -12.41
CA GLY A 50 -25.92 17.18 -11.70
C GLY A 50 -25.90 15.69 -11.44
N GLY A 51 -24.75 15.02 -11.66
CA GLY A 51 -24.59 13.60 -11.42
C GLY A 51 -24.45 13.25 -9.94
N LYS A 52 -24.76 11.99 -9.60
CA LYS A 52 -24.59 11.43 -8.27
C LYS A 52 -23.57 10.29 -8.30
N ILE A 53 -22.63 10.32 -7.36
CA ILE A 53 -21.64 9.24 -7.21
C ILE A 53 -22.25 8.17 -6.30
N ILE A 54 -22.28 6.93 -6.78
CA ILE A 54 -22.81 5.77 -6.05
C ILE A 54 -21.69 4.80 -5.64
N LEU A 55 -20.58 4.83 -6.37
CA LEU A 55 -19.40 4.00 -6.16
C LEU A 55 -18.15 4.83 -6.46
N PHE A 56 -17.14 4.67 -5.60
CA PHE A 56 -15.82 5.27 -5.79
C PHE A 56 -14.73 4.23 -5.59
N GLU A 57 -13.96 4.00 -6.64
CA GLU A 57 -12.75 3.18 -6.60
C GLU A 57 -11.58 3.96 -7.22
N SER A 58 -10.47 4.02 -6.50
CA SER A 58 -9.25 4.72 -6.93
C SER A 58 -8.03 3.85 -6.71
N PHE A 59 -7.29 3.59 -7.78
CA PHE A 59 -6.14 2.72 -7.76
C PHE A 59 -4.89 3.46 -8.23
N THR A 60 -3.86 3.43 -7.40
CA THR A 60 -2.60 4.14 -7.65
C THR A 60 -1.42 3.22 -7.37
N GLY A 61 -0.33 3.35 -8.10
CA GLY A 61 0.88 2.61 -7.82
C GLY A 61 2.13 3.26 -8.39
N GLY A 62 3.23 3.23 -7.63
CA GLY A 62 4.55 3.53 -8.16
C GLY A 62 4.99 2.41 -9.07
N LEU A 63 4.61 2.48 -10.35
CA LEU A 63 4.96 1.51 -11.36
C LEU A 63 6.26 1.90 -12.07
N VAL A 64 7.02 0.89 -12.45
CA VAL A 64 8.24 1.10 -13.23
C VAL A 64 7.85 1.39 -14.68
N ALA A 65 8.44 2.43 -15.27
CA ALA A 65 8.26 2.74 -16.68
C ALA A 65 8.73 1.55 -17.55
N PRO A 66 8.06 1.25 -18.67
CA PRO A 66 8.35 0.07 -19.48
C PRO A 66 9.84 -0.08 -19.87
N GLU A 67 10.50 1.00 -20.22
CA GLU A 67 11.93 1.05 -20.57
C GLU A 67 12.86 0.72 -19.40
N SER A 68 12.38 0.82 -18.18
CA SER A 68 13.12 0.54 -16.93
C SER A 68 12.68 -0.76 -16.25
N ASP A 69 11.68 -1.45 -16.80
CA ASP A 69 11.12 -2.69 -16.25
C ASP A 69 11.94 -3.91 -16.67
N ASN A 70 13.08 -4.10 -16.01
CA ASN A 70 14.13 -5.05 -16.36
C ASN A 70 14.45 -6.07 -15.26
N ASN A 71 13.51 -6.36 -14.38
CA ASN A 71 13.67 -7.37 -13.33
C ASN A 71 12.40 -8.23 -13.19
N LEU A 72 12.54 -9.41 -12.58
CA LEU A 72 11.45 -10.37 -12.41
C LEU A 72 10.32 -9.91 -11.46
N TRP A 73 10.56 -8.85 -10.69
CA TRP A 73 9.55 -8.26 -9.82
C TRP A 73 8.61 -7.32 -10.56
N ASN A 74 9.02 -6.82 -11.73
CA ASN A 74 8.39 -5.68 -12.40
C ASN A 74 8.13 -4.52 -11.42
N TYR A 75 9.08 -4.37 -10.48
CA TYR A 75 9.02 -3.39 -9.41
C TYR A 75 10.44 -2.93 -9.03
N LYS A 76 10.55 -1.66 -8.66
CA LYS A 76 11.76 -1.07 -8.08
C LYS A 76 11.40 -0.15 -6.93
N PHE A 77 12.26 -0.08 -5.93
CA PHE A 77 12.14 0.95 -4.89
C PHE A 77 12.52 2.31 -5.49
N THR A 78 11.57 3.21 -5.60
CA THR A 78 11.74 4.56 -6.17
C THR A 78 11.70 5.65 -5.10
N TRP A 79 11.48 5.26 -3.85
CA TRP A 79 11.44 6.13 -2.69
C TRP A 79 12.03 5.38 -1.48
N ASN A 80 11.60 5.63 -0.26
CA ASN A 80 12.17 4.99 0.93
C ASN A 80 11.86 3.48 0.98
N PRO A 81 12.84 2.57 0.77
CA PRO A 81 12.61 1.13 0.77
C PRO A 81 12.07 0.61 2.11
N ARG A 82 12.56 1.16 3.23
CA ARG A 82 12.09 0.78 4.57
C ARG A 82 10.57 0.94 4.68
N ASN A 83 10.02 2.08 4.25
CA ASN A 83 8.59 2.35 4.33
C ASN A 83 7.75 1.39 3.48
N VAL A 84 8.31 0.84 2.41
CA VAL A 84 7.64 -0.22 1.62
C VAL A 84 7.64 -1.53 2.38
N VAL A 85 8.78 -1.92 2.97
CA VAL A 85 8.92 -3.18 3.70
C VAL A 85 8.04 -3.19 4.95
N VAL A 86 8.06 -2.12 5.74
CA VAL A 86 7.30 -2.00 7.00
C VAL A 86 5.88 -1.44 6.82
N ALA A 87 5.38 -1.36 5.60
CA ALA A 87 4.04 -0.83 5.32
C ALA A 87 2.91 -1.54 6.10
N GLY A 88 3.16 -2.78 6.53
CA GLY A 88 2.27 -3.56 7.39
C GLY A 88 2.03 -2.99 8.77
N GLN A 89 2.95 -2.19 9.28
CA GLN A 89 2.79 -1.50 10.56
C GLN A 89 1.76 -0.36 10.50
N GLY A 90 1.31 0.02 9.31
CA GLY A 90 0.23 0.99 9.09
C GLY A 90 -1.17 0.48 9.46
N GLY A 91 -1.28 -0.72 10.04
CA GLY A 91 -2.52 -1.26 10.56
C GLY A 91 -3.37 -2.04 9.53
N VAL A 92 -4.66 -2.10 9.79
CA VAL A 92 -5.64 -2.84 8.99
C VAL A 92 -6.08 -1.97 7.80
N ALA A 93 -6.15 -2.54 6.60
CA ALA A 93 -6.80 -1.87 5.48
C ALA A 93 -8.32 -1.87 5.71
N LYS A 94 -8.95 -0.69 5.54
CA LYS A 94 -10.38 -0.47 5.80
C LYS A 94 -11.02 0.20 4.60
N PHE A 95 -12.17 -0.31 4.19
CA PHE A 95 -12.98 0.27 3.11
C PHE A 95 -14.45 -0.13 3.28
N ILE A 96 -15.33 0.44 2.46
CA ILE A 96 -16.71 0.01 2.36
C ILE A 96 -16.96 -0.51 0.94
N GLN A 97 -17.67 -1.62 0.83
CA GLN A 97 -18.04 -2.26 -0.43
C GLN A 97 -19.48 -2.76 -0.34
N GLU A 98 -20.31 -2.29 -1.25
CA GLU A 98 -21.76 -2.63 -1.28
C GLU A 98 -22.44 -2.41 0.09
N GLY A 99 -22.15 -1.29 0.75
CA GLY A 99 -22.69 -0.94 2.06
C GLY A 99 -22.08 -1.70 3.25
N THR A 100 -21.13 -2.61 3.01
CA THR A 100 -20.51 -3.43 4.06
C THR A 100 -19.08 -2.98 4.32
N TYR A 101 -18.75 -2.73 5.60
CA TYR A 101 -17.38 -2.44 6.01
C TYR A 101 -16.49 -3.66 5.88
N LYS A 102 -15.35 -3.50 5.26
CA LYS A 102 -14.33 -4.53 5.07
C LYS A 102 -13.05 -4.18 5.80
N TYR A 103 -12.43 -5.18 6.40
CA TYR A 103 -11.18 -5.06 7.16
C TYR A 103 -10.23 -6.15 6.71
N ILE A 104 -9.02 -5.77 6.29
CA ILE A 104 -8.00 -6.71 5.86
C ILE A 104 -6.74 -6.50 6.70
N PRO A 105 -6.44 -7.38 7.66
CA PRO A 105 -5.16 -7.38 8.35
C PRO A 105 -4.00 -7.54 7.37
N TYR A 106 -2.85 -6.92 7.65
CA TYR A 106 -1.72 -6.87 6.72
C TYR A 106 -1.27 -8.27 6.28
N HIS A 107 -1.20 -9.25 7.18
CA HIS A 107 -0.79 -10.61 6.86
C HIS A 107 -1.72 -11.35 5.88
N LYS A 108 -2.91 -10.79 5.60
CA LYS A 108 -3.87 -11.30 4.62
C LYS A 108 -4.00 -10.40 3.39
N LEU A 109 -3.36 -9.22 3.39
CA LEU A 109 -3.55 -8.18 2.39
C LEU A 109 -3.26 -8.71 0.97
N PHE A 110 -2.10 -9.31 0.78
CA PHE A 110 -1.63 -9.80 -0.52
C PHE A 110 -2.29 -11.11 -1.00
N ARG A 111 -3.21 -11.66 -0.20
CA ARG A 111 -4.07 -12.79 -0.58
C ARG A 111 -5.46 -12.35 -1.05
N ARG A 112 -5.77 -11.05 -0.95
CA ARG A 112 -7.04 -10.45 -1.36
C ARG A 112 -6.76 -9.40 -2.42
N THR A 113 -6.34 -9.88 -3.57
CA THR A 113 -6.06 -9.05 -4.74
C THR A 113 -7.15 -9.19 -5.79
N GLU A 114 -7.42 -8.11 -6.47
CA GLU A 114 -8.30 -8.04 -7.62
C GLU A 114 -7.47 -7.77 -8.87
N PHE A 115 -8.00 -8.07 -10.04
CA PHE A 115 -7.32 -7.80 -11.29
C PHE A 115 -8.01 -6.66 -12.04
N LEU A 116 -7.21 -5.78 -12.60
CA LEU A 116 -7.65 -4.64 -13.37
C LEU A 116 -6.95 -4.64 -14.73
N ASP A 117 -7.73 -4.57 -15.81
CA ASP A 117 -7.20 -4.35 -17.13
C ASP A 117 -7.25 -2.85 -17.45
N VAL A 118 -6.10 -2.27 -17.77
CA VAL A 118 -5.97 -0.86 -18.13
C VAL A 118 -5.65 -0.79 -19.63
N GLU A 119 -6.55 -0.19 -20.38
CA GLU A 119 -6.44 -0.08 -21.85
C GLU A 119 -5.10 0.55 -22.26
N GLY A 120 -4.39 -0.10 -23.15
CA GLY A 120 -3.06 0.31 -23.63
C GLY A 120 -1.89 -0.02 -22.67
N TYR A 121 -2.18 -0.44 -21.43
CA TYR A 121 -1.15 -0.70 -20.41
C TYR A 121 -1.14 -2.15 -19.90
N GLY A 122 -2.19 -2.92 -20.17
CA GLY A 122 -2.30 -4.33 -19.82
C GLY A 122 -2.89 -4.58 -18.44
N LYS A 123 -2.63 -5.78 -17.92
CA LYS A 123 -3.22 -6.28 -16.69
C LYS A 123 -2.39 -5.97 -15.46
N PHE A 124 -3.07 -5.55 -14.42
CA PHE A 124 -2.50 -5.25 -13.11
C PHE A 124 -3.22 -6.03 -12.02
N GLU A 125 -2.61 -6.12 -10.87
CA GLU A 125 -3.27 -6.55 -9.63
C GLU A 125 -3.36 -5.38 -8.66
N VAL A 126 -4.44 -5.38 -7.88
CA VAL A 126 -4.77 -4.33 -6.92
C VAL A 126 -5.02 -4.95 -5.56
N TYR A 127 -4.53 -4.32 -4.51
CA TYR A 127 -4.85 -4.63 -3.13
C TYR A 127 -5.19 -3.38 -2.34
N ALA A 128 -5.98 -3.52 -1.27
CA ALA A 128 -6.47 -2.40 -0.48
C ALA A 128 -5.34 -1.53 0.09
N ASN A 129 -5.46 -0.20 -0.05
CA ASN A 129 -4.49 0.74 0.47
C ASN A 129 -4.97 1.32 1.81
N ARG A 130 -4.36 0.88 2.91
CA ARG A 130 -4.55 1.43 4.26
C ARG A 130 -6.04 1.69 4.62
N ASP A 131 -6.34 2.84 5.20
CA ASP A 131 -7.68 3.27 5.61
C ASP A 131 -8.30 4.17 4.54
N SER A 132 -9.11 3.60 3.65
CA SER A 132 -9.86 4.35 2.65
C SER A 132 -10.95 5.23 3.27
N LEU A 133 -11.45 4.87 4.46
CA LEU A 133 -12.59 5.55 5.09
C LEU A 133 -12.25 6.96 5.58
N LYS A 134 -10.97 7.25 5.83
CA LYS A 134 -10.49 8.60 6.19
C LYS A 134 -10.86 9.67 5.16
N TYR A 135 -11.04 9.27 3.91
CA TYR A 135 -11.31 10.18 2.80
C TYR A 135 -12.79 10.38 2.47
N ARG A 136 -13.69 9.70 3.19
CA ARG A 136 -15.14 9.83 2.93
C ARG A 136 -15.62 11.27 3.06
N GLU A 137 -15.29 11.91 4.18
CA GLU A 137 -15.64 13.30 4.44
C GLU A 137 -14.89 14.25 3.49
N ALA A 138 -13.59 14.07 3.33
CA ALA A 138 -12.76 14.93 2.47
C ALA A 138 -13.22 14.95 1.01
N TYR A 139 -13.78 13.84 0.50
CA TYR A 139 -14.34 13.75 -0.84
C TYR A 139 -15.83 14.07 -0.90
N GLY A 140 -16.50 14.28 0.26
CA GLY A 140 -17.96 14.44 0.34
C GLY A 140 -18.71 13.19 -0.15
N LEU A 141 -18.19 12.00 0.18
CA LEU A 141 -18.70 10.71 -0.26
C LEU A 141 -19.25 9.87 0.91
N GLU A 142 -19.86 10.51 1.91
CA GLU A 142 -20.37 9.85 3.11
C GLU A 142 -21.47 8.82 2.82
N ASN A 143 -22.23 9.04 1.74
CA ASN A 143 -23.39 8.24 1.37
C ASN A 143 -23.12 7.21 0.25
N VAL A 144 -21.88 7.04 -0.20
CA VAL A 144 -21.58 6.03 -1.24
C VAL A 144 -21.61 4.62 -0.64
N LEU A 145 -22.08 3.66 -1.41
CA LEU A 145 -22.12 2.25 -1.03
C LEU A 145 -20.74 1.57 -1.13
N THR A 146 -19.90 2.06 -2.01
CA THR A 146 -18.52 1.56 -2.17
C THR A 146 -17.57 2.74 -2.16
N LEU A 147 -16.58 2.67 -1.29
CA LEU A 147 -15.42 3.57 -1.28
C LEU A 147 -14.18 2.73 -1.01
N TYR A 148 -13.37 2.56 -2.05
CA TYR A 148 -12.21 1.69 -2.04
C TYR A 148 -11.02 2.39 -2.69
N ARG A 149 -9.93 2.52 -1.96
CA ARG A 149 -8.62 2.94 -2.48
C ARG A 149 -7.69 1.75 -2.46
N GLY A 150 -7.00 1.52 -3.56
CA GLY A 150 -6.11 0.38 -3.71
C GLY A 150 -4.74 0.76 -4.24
N THR A 151 -3.77 -0.10 -3.95
CA THR A 151 -2.43 -0.01 -4.52
C THR A 151 -2.32 -0.94 -5.70
N MET A 152 -1.88 -0.41 -6.83
CA MET A 152 -1.72 -1.15 -8.08
C MET A 152 -0.29 -1.65 -8.27
N ARG A 153 -0.14 -2.88 -8.76
CA ARG A 153 1.14 -3.53 -9.07
C ARG A 153 1.02 -4.37 -10.34
N ARG A 154 2.16 -4.73 -10.94
CA ARG A 154 2.20 -5.74 -11.99
C ARG A 154 1.78 -7.10 -11.45
N VAL A 155 1.12 -7.91 -12.28
CA VAL A 155 0.63 -9.25 -11.89
C VAL A 155 1.78 -10.12 -11.40
N GLY A 156 1.58 -10.77 -10.26
CA GLY A 156 2.56 -11.64 -9.61
C GLY A 156 3.30 -11.00 -8.43
N PHE A 157 3.29 -9.66 -8.31
CA PHE A 157 3.92 -8.96 -7.20
C PHE A 157 3.36 -9.41 -5.85
N SER A 158 2.04 -9.42 -5.68
CA SER A 158 1.40 -9.74 -4.40
C SER A 158 1.69 -11.17 -3.97
N LYS A 159 1.68 -12.11 -4.91
CA LYS A 159 2.04 -13.51 -4.62
C LYS A 159 3.48 -13.62 -4.10
N ALA A 160 4.42 -12.94 -4.75
CA ALA A 160 5.83 -12.95 -4.35
C ALA A 160 6.04 -12.21 -3.02
N TRP A 161 5.45 -11.02 -2.86
CA TRP A 161 5.58 -10.23 -1.63
C TRP A 161 4.96 -10.92 -0.41
N ASN A 162 3.85 -11.61 -0.61
CA ASN A 162 3.19 -12.38 0.45
C ASN A 162 4.13 -13.41 1.10
N MET A 163 5.12 -13.91 0.38
CA MET A 163 6.11 -14.85 0.92
C MET A 163 6.93 -14.20 2.04
N PHE A 164 7.42 -12.99 1.83
CA PHE A 164 8.15 -12.24 2.87
C PHE A 164 7.26 -11.93 4.07
N VAL A 165 5.98 -11.56 3.81
CA VAL A 165 5.01 -11.33 4.88
C VAL A 165 4.77 -12.58 5.71
N GLN A 166 4.55 -13.72 5.06
CA GLN A 166 4.31 -14.99 5.76
C GLN A 166 5.54 -15.49 6.53
N LEU A 167 6.74 -15.21 6.05
CA LEU A 167 7.99 -15.50 6.74
C LEU A 167 8.26 -14.56 7.92
N GLY A 168 7.56 -13.43 8.04
CA GLY A 168 7.81 -12.43 9.07
C GLY A 168 8.95 -11.46 8.74
N MET A 169 9.47 -11.49 7.50
CA MET A 169 10.61 -10.64 7.07
C MET A 169 10.24 -9.16 6.89
N THR A 170 8.98 -8.80 7.07
CA THR A 170 8.47 -7.42 6.99
C THR A 170 8.19 -6.81 8.36
N ASP A 171 8.58 -7.50 9.43
CA ASP A 171 8.47 -7.05 10.82
C ASP A 171 9.82 -6.51 11.30
N ASP A 172 9.85 -5.28 11.82
CA ASP A 172 11.04 -4.63 12.37
C ASP A 172 10.92 -4.33 13.87
N SER A 173 10.02 -5.04 14.56
CA SER A 173 9.80 -4.90 16.00
C SER A 173 10.96 -5.45 16.85
N TYR A 174 11.92 -6.13 16.25
CA TYR A 174 13.09 -6.73 16.89
C TYR A 174 14.37 -6.51 16.08
N THR A 175 15.49 -6.68 16.75
CA THR A 175 16.83 -6.64 16.15
C THR A 175 17.33 -8.06 15.90
N ILE A 176 17.98 -8.27 14.76
CA ILE A 176 18.60 -9.55 14.42
C ILE A 176 20.01 -9.58 15.03
N GLU A 177 20.23 -10.50 15.96
CA GLU A 177 21.52 -10.72 16.60
C GLU A 177 22.55 -11.27 15.60
N ASN A 178 23.82 -10.87 15.79
CA ASN A 178 24.95 -11.35 14.98
C ASN A 178 24.76 -11.21 13.46
N SER A 179 24.11 -10.13 13.02
CA SER A 179 23.81 -9.91 11.59
C SER A 179 25.01 -9.43 10.76
N GLU A 180 26.11 -9.03 11.39
CA GLU A 180 27.30 -8.57 10.69
C GLU A 180 27.95 -9.71 9.87
N GLY A 181 28.15 -9.48 8.59
CA GLY A 181 28.73 -10.47 7.67
C GLY A 181 27.81 -11.62 7.27
N MET A 182 26.56 -11.58 7.70
CA MET A 182 25.54 -12.60 7.36
C MET A 182 25.25 -12.59 5.86
N SER A 183 25.25 -13.77 5.25
CA SER A 183 24.82 -13.94 3.87
C SER A 183 23.29 -13.86 3.74
N TYR A 184 22.78 -13.55 2.55
CA TYR A 184 21.32 -13.60 2.27
C TYR A 184 20.70 -14.97 2.55
N ARG A 185 21.45 -16.06 2.34
CA ARG A 185 21.00 -17.41 2.65
C ARG A 185 20.81 -17.62 4.16
N GLU A 186 21.77 -17.21 4.95
CA GLU A 186 21.69 -17.26 6.41
C GLU A 186 20.55 -16.39 6.92
N PHE A 187 20.41 -15.18 6.40
CA PHE A 187 19.31 -14.29 6.74
C PHE A 187 17.94 -14.95 6.49
N VAL A 188 17.72 -15.52 5.30
CA VAL A 188 16.45 -16.21 5.00
C VAL A 188 16.24 -17.42 5.93
N ASN A 189 17.31 -18.13 6.29
CA ASN A 189 17.23 -19.32 7.15
C ASN A 189 16.78 -18.99 8.57
N LEU A 190 16.97 -17.74 9.05
CA LEU A 190 16.50 -17.30 10.38
C LEU A 190 14.99 -17.41 10.53
N PHE A 191 14.24 -17.26 9.44
CA PHE A 191 12.78 -17.26 9.41
C PHE A 191 12.19 -18.65 9.10
N LEU A 192 13.02 -19.64 8.91
CA LEU A 192 12.60 -20.99 8.52
C LEU A 192 12.73 -21.97 9.68
N PRO A 193 11.88 -23.01 9.74
CA PRO A 193 12.00 -24.05 10.76
C PRO A 193 13.39 -24.69 10.74
N TYR A 194 13.89 -25.05 11.93
CA TYR A 194 15.14 -25.79 12.05
C TYR A 194 15.03 -27.16 11.39
N SER A 195 16.04 -27.52 10.63
CA SER A 195 16.24 -28.87 10.11
C SER A 195 17.73 -29.13 9.92
N PRO A 196 18.27 -30.20 10.47
CA PRO A 196 19.68 -30.55 10.34
C PRO A 196 20.07 -31.09 8.96
N THR A 197 19.06 -31.51 8.16
CA THR A 197 19.29 -32.22 6.88
C THR A 197 18.78 -31.45 5.66
N ASN A 198 17.81 -30.54 5.84
CA ASN A 198 17.21 -29.84 4.73
C ASN A 198 17.99 -28.56 4.38
N THR A 199 18.22 -28.33 3.10
CA THR A 199 18.74 -27.04 2.61
C THR A 199 17.73 -25.91 2.78
N VAL A 200 18.19 -24.67 2.74
CA VAL A 200 17.31 -23.49 2.83
C VAL A 200 16.24 -23.50 1.74
N GLU A 201 16.62 -23.90 0.52
CA GLU A 201 15.70 -24.00 -0.62
C GLU A 201 14.61 -25.05 -0.39
N LEU A 202 14.99 -26.19 0.19
CA LEU A 202 14.03 -27.26 0.50
C LEU A 202 13.08 -26.84 1.62
N LYS A 203 13.59 -26.18 2.66
CA LYS A 203 12.77 -25.60 3.74
C LYS A 203 11.78 -24.57 3.20
N LEU A 204 12.25 -23.64 2.36
CA LEU A 204 11.40 -22.67 1.69
C LEU A 204 10.30 -23.36 0.87
N ARG A 205 10.67 -24.32 0.04
CA ARG A 205 9.69 -25.05 -0.78
C ARG A 205 8.61 -25.74 0.05
N HIS A 206 8.97 -26.29 1.22
CA HIS A 206 8.00 -26.91 2.13
C HIS A 206 7.13 -25.88 2.85
N TYR A 207 7.71 -24.76 3.24
CA TYR A 207 7.00 -23.67 3.94
C TYR A 207 5.98 -22.98 3.05
N LEU A 208 6.25 -22.90 1.75
CA LEU A 208 5.48 -22.14 0.77
C LEU A 208 4.42 -22.96 0.02
N LYS A 209 4.23 -24.23 0.38
CA LYS A 209 3.13 -25.07 -0.11
C LYS A 209 1.85 -24.78 0.67
#